data_94c9a8303f99ef1c4187f48b4c117078
#
_entry.id   94c9a8303f99ef1c4187f48b4c117078
#
_cell.length_a   1.000
_cell.length_b   1.000
_cell.length_c   1.000
_cell.angle_alpha   90.00
_cell.angle_beta   90.00
_cell.angle_gamma   90.00
#
_symmetry.space_group_name_H-M   'P 1'
#
loop_
_entity.id
_entity.type
_entity.pdbx_description
1 polymer ?
#
loop_
_entity_poly.entity_id
_entity_poly.type
_entity_poly.pdbx_seq_one_letter_code
_entity_poly.pdbx_strand_id
1 'polypeptide(L)'
;LEIKLKDDTHKLTEVVVKSKKGRYKRKNNPAVELMRRVIAAKKKSDLSNHDYVQYDKYQKITLALNDLKKEQLESKFFQRRQYLLDQVETSPYNGKLTLPVSIDETVSQHIYRKDPKTEKDIIKGQQSNGIGQVIQTGEILNTALKEVFTDVDIYDDYVRLLQFPFPSPIGRTAISFYHYYIEDTVYVERDLCYHLQFIPANSQDFGFRGELYVLADSSLHVKKCNLYMPHNSDVNWVTDMKIEQEYTKLDNGEWVLSKDDMIAELHVNKLLQDLLVVRNTRITNYAFDALPKQLFKGKAKIRHDMDAMNRDEAYWNKYRQVDLTKSESSMDSFIHRMENSKCLLYT
;
A
#
# COMPACT_ATOMS: atom_id res chain seq x y z
N LEU A 1 25.55 -4.02 23.50
CA LEU A 1 25.38 -2.94 22.50
C LEU A 1 23.93 -2.99 22.04
N GLU A 2 23.07 -2.13 22.59
CA GLU A 2 21.71 -1.93 22.07
C GLU A 2 21.80 -1.04 20.84
N ILE A 3 21.52 -1.60 19.67
CA ILE A 3 21.36 -0.84 18.44
C ILE A 3 19.89 -0.45 18.37
N LYS A 4 19.55 0.79 18.73
CA LYS A 4 18.25 1.39 18.43
C LYS A 4 18.25 1.78 16.94
N LEU A 5 17.57 1.00 16.12
CA LEU A 5 17.20 1.40 14.76
C LEU A 5 16.23 2.59 14.88
N LYS A 6 16.59 3.72 14.30
CA LYS A 6 15.66 4.83 14.10
C LYS A 6 14.70 4.44 12.99
N ASP A 7 13.40 4.46 13.28
CA ASP A 7 12.38 4.42 12.24
C ASP A 7 12.60 5.59 11.28
N ASP A 8 12.83 5.24 10.02
CA ASP A 8 12.94 6.21 8.93
C ASP A 8 11.51 6.66 8.60
N THR A 9 11.11 7.78 9.19
CA THR A 9 9.79 8.38 8.93
C THR A 9 9.77 8.87 7.48
N HIS A 10 9.14 8.10 6.61
CA HIS A 10 8.94 8.46 5.21
C HIS A 10 7.92 9.60 5.11
N LYS A 11 8.41 10.83 5.13
CA LYS A 11 7.59 11.99 4.75
C LYS A 11 7.16 11.82 3.30
N LEU A 12 5.89 12.06 3.00
CA LEU A 12 5.42 12.30 1.64
C LEU A 12 6.16 13.56 1.13
N THR A 13 7.26 13.35 0.46
CA THR A 13 8.04 14.43 -0.15
C THR A 13 7.79 14.35 -1.64
N GLU A 14 7.30 15.44 -2.22
CA GLU A 14 7.19 15.56 -3.67
C GLU A 14 8.56 15.26 -4.30
N VAL A 15 8.65 14.19 -5.08
CA VAL A 15 9.85 13.88 -5.85
C VAL A 15 9.92 14.87 -7.00
N VAL A 16 10.59 15.99 -6.78
CA VAL A 16 10.87 16.96 -7.83
C VAL A 16 11.96 16.39 -8.71
N VAL A 17 11.56 15.73 -9.78
CA VAL A 17 12.48 15.30 -10.83
C VAL A 17 13.07 16.55 -11.50
N LYS A 18 14.27 16.93 -11.11
CA LYS A 18 15.03 17.97 -11.82
C LYS A 18 15.50 17.38 -13.15
N SER A 19 14.76 17.65 -14.24
CA SER A 19 15.20 17.25 -15.58
C SER A 19 16.58 17.85 -15.86
N LYS A 20 17.58 17.01 -16.13
CA LYS A 20 18.85 17.46 -16.67
C LYS A 20 18.57 18.20 -17.97
N LYS A 21 19.12 19.40 -18.15
CA LYS A 21 18.94 20.29 -19.31
C LYS A 21 19.26 19.53 -20.60
N GLY A 22 18.23 19.08 -21.34
CA GLY A 22 18.35 18.43 -22.63
C GLY A 22 17.06 17.73 -23.05
N ARG A 23 16.78 17.69 -24.36
CA ARG A 23 15.64 16.95 -24.90
C ARG A 23 15.84 15.45 -24.68
N TYR A 24 14.91 14.77 -24.00
CA TYR A 24 14.94 13.33 -23.80
C TYR A 24 15.03 12.56 -25.12
N LYS A 25 15.95 11.61 -25.20
CA LYS A 25 16.12 10.73 -26.37
C LYS A 25 15.98 9.29 -25.92
N ARG A 26 15.14 8.51 -26.59
CA ARG A 26 14.99 7.06 -26.33
C ARG A 26 16.10 6.24 -26.99
N LYS A 27 16.57 6.67 -28.15
CA LYS A 27 17.63 5.98 -28.91
C LYS A 27 18.98 6.17 -28.22
N ASN A 28 19.71 5.07 -28.02
CA ASN A 28 21.02 5.04 -27.34
C ASN A 28 20.95 5.59 -25.90
N ASN A 29 19.85 5.36 -25.19
CA ASN A 29 19.69 5.75 -23.80
C ASN A 29 19.92 4.54 -22.89
N PRO A 30 20.96 4.56 -22.02
CA PRO A 30 21.29 3.42 -21.15
C PRO A 30 20.14 3.01 -20.23
N ALA A 31 19.34 3.97 -19.73
CA ALA A 31 18.17 3.66 -18.90
C ALA A 31 17.10 2.89 -19.69
N VAL A 32 16.87 3.26 -20.95
CA VAL A 32 15.93 2.57 -21.83
C VAL A 32 16.42 1.16 -22.15
N GLU A 33 17.69 0.98 -22.42
CA GLU A 33 18.26 -0.36 -22.70
C GLU A 33 18.21 -1.26 -21.45
N LEU A 34 18.49 -0.71 -20.27
CA LEU A 34 18.33 -1.43 -19.01
C LEU A 34 16.86 -1.85 -18.83
N MET A 35 15.90 -0.93 -18.99
CA MET A 35 14.49 -1.22 -18.82
C MET A 35 13.94 -2.24 -19.84
N ARG A 36 14.45 -2.25 -21.08
CA ARG A 36 14.11 -3.31 -22.05
C ARG A 36 14.51 -4.70 -21.54
N ARG A 37 15.68 -4.80 -20.91
CA ARG A 37 16.17 -6.06 -20.32
C ARG A 37 15.34 -6.44 -19.08
N VAL A 38 14.98 -5.48 -18.22
CA VAL A 38 14.09 -5.70 -17.06
C VAL A 38 12.74 -6.23 -17.51
N ILE A 39 12.11 -5.58 -18.49
CA ILE A 39 10.80 -6.00 -19.01
C ILE A 39 10.86 -7.40 -19.66
N ALA A 40 11.95 -7.71 -20.34
CA ALA A 40 12.16 -9.05 -20.91
C ALA A 40 12.36 -10.12 -19.82
N ALA A 41 13.03 -9.77 -18.72
CA ALA A 41 13.31 -10.67 -17.61
C ALA A 41 12.08 -10.95 -16.73
N LYS A 42 11.14 -10.00 -16.61
CA LYS A 42 10.01 -10.08 -15.66
C LYS A 42 9.17 -11.36 -15.76
N LYS A 43 9.06 -11.95 -16.96
CA LYS A 43 8.30 -13.20 -17.15
C LYS A 43 8.85 -14.39 -16.39
N LYS A 44 10.14 -14.37 -16.05
CA LYS A 44 10.78 -15.45 -15.28
C LYS A 44 10.39 -15.41 -13.81
N SER A 45 9.98 -14.23 -13.34
CA SER A 45 9.62 -13.96 -11.95
C SER A 45 8.11 -14.01 -11.70
N ASP A 46 7.32 -14.43 -12.68
CA ASP A 46 5.88 -14.56 -12.53
C ASP A 46 5.56 -15.80 -11.69
N LEU A 47 5.00 -15.57 -10.50
CA LEU A 47 4.61 -16.66 -9.58
C LEU A 47 3.57 -17.61 -10.19
N SER A 48 2.81 -17.17 -11.21
CA SER A 48 1.88 -18.02 -11.94
C SER A 48 2.55 -19.12 -12.79
N ASN A 49 3.88 -19.09 -12.91
CA ASN A 49 4.65 -20.16 -13.52
C ASN A 49 4.66 -21.44 -12.67
N HIS A 50 4.52 -21.31 -11.35
CA HIS A 50 4.46 -22.43 -10.43
C HIS A 50 3.09 -23.14 -10.49
N ASP A 51 3.08 -24.45 -10.25
CA ASP A 51 1.84 -25.22 -10.23
C ASP A 51 0.97 -24.85 -9.03
N TYR A 52 1.62 -24.54 -7.89
CA TYR A 52 1.00 -24.07 -6.66
C TYR A 52 1.81 -22.92 -6.07
N VAL A 53 1.11 -21.97 -5.48
CA VAL A 53 1.69 -20.90 -4.67
C VAL A 53 0.83 -20.72 -3.43
N GLN A 54 1.45 -20.58 -2.29
CA GLN A 54 0.78 -20.10 -1.07
C GLN A 54 1.65 -19.11 -0.34
N TYR A 55 1.01 -18.19 0.39
CA TYR A 55 1.68 -17.26 1.30
C TYR A 55 0.72 -16.75 2.36
N ASP A 56 1.28 -16.27 3.46
CA ASP A 56 0.52 -15.55 4.49
C ASP A 56 0.59 -14.05 4.25
N LYS A 57 -0.56 -13.37 4.37
CA LYS A 57 -0.68 -11.92 4.21
C LYS A 57 -1.28 -11.32 5.48
N TYR A 58 -0.53 -10.40 6.10
CA TYR A 58 -1.03 -9.49 7.11
C TYR A 58 -1.30 -8.13 6.45
N GLN A 59 -2.45 -7.55 6.74
CA GLN A 59 -2.82 -6.22 6.25
C GLN A 59 -3.43 -5.40 7.37
N LYS A 60 -2.94 -4.17 7.52
CA LYS A 60 -3.49 -3.15 8.42
C LYS A 60 -3.92 -1.96 7.58
N ILE A 61 -5.15 -1.48 7.79
CA ILE A 61 -5.68 -0.29 7.15
C ILE A 61 -6.14 0.67 8.24
N THR A 62 -5.59 1.88 8.21
CA THR A 62 -5.95 2.97 9.12
C THR A 62 -6.64 4.08 8.32
N LEU A 63 -7.80 4.49 8.78
CA LEU A 63 -8.50 5.69 8.31
C LEU A 63 -8.38 6.77 9.38
N ALA A 64 -7.95 7.98 8.98
CA ALA A 64 -7.82 9.11 9.87
C ALA A 64 -8.37 10.39 9.24
N LEU A 65 -8.90 11.29 10.06
CA LEU A 65 -9.09 12.68 9.66
C LEU A 65 -7.70 13.31 9.52
N ASN A 66 -7.49 14.04 8.42
CA ASN A 66 -6.16 14.53 8.02
C ASN A 66 -6.05 16.06 8.08
N ASP A 67 -4.83 16.54 8.26
CA ASP A 67 -4.48 17.97 8.21
C ASP A 67 -5.33 18.86 9.16
N LEU A 68 -5.54 18.37 10.40
CA LEU A 68 -6.27 19.10 11.43
C LEU A 68 -5.53 20.40 11.77
N LYS A 69 -6.23 21.53 11.71
CA LYS A 69 -5.66 22.84 12.03
C LYS A 69 -5.74 23.11 13.53
N LYS A 70 -4.77 23.83 14.07
CA LYS A 70 -4.74 24.20 15.49
C LYS A 70 -6.01 24.92 15.91
N GLU A 71 -6.53 25.82 15.08
CA GLU A 71 -7.77 26.56 15.30
C GLU A 71 -8.99 25.65 15.44
N GLN A 72 -9.00 24.51 14.71
CA GLN A 72 -10.06 23.51 14.84
C GLN A 72 -9.97 22.80 16.19
N LEU A 73 -8.76 22.43 16.62
CA LEU A 73 -8.53 21.77 17.91
C LEU A 73 -8.86 22.67 19.11
N GLU A 74 -8.69 23.98 18.95
CA GLU A 74 -9.05 25.00 19.95
C GLU A 74 -10.55 25.34 19.96
N SER A 75 -11.32 24.80 19.01
CA SER A 75 -12.76 25.04 18.93
C SER A 75 -13.50 24.45 20.14
N LYS A 76 -14.67 25.07 20.48
CA LYS A 76 -15.53 24.57 21.57
C LYS A 76 -15.95 23.10 21.37
N PHE A 77 -16.00 22.63 20.14
CA PHE A 77 -16.31 21.24 19.81
C PHE A 77 -15.26 20.28 20.37
N PHE A 78 -13.99 20.52 20.08
CA PHE A 78 -12.88 19.70 20.56
C PHE A 78 -12.62 19.88 22.05
N GLN A 79 -12.64 21.14 22.54
CA GLN A 79 -12.39 21.45 23.95
C GLN A 79 -13.40 20.79 24.92
N ARG A 80 -14.62 20.58 24.47
CA ARG A 80 -15.65 19.86 25.26
C ARG A 80 -15.51 18.33 25.18
N ARG A 81 -14.59 17.82 24.35
CA ARG A 81 -14.38 16.39 24.05
C ARG A 81 -12.90 16.04 24.13
N GLN A 82 -12.37 16.12 25.35
CA GLN A 82 -10.95 15.87 25.60
C GLN A 82 -10.47 14.54 25.00
N TYR A 83 -11.33 13.52 24.99
CA TYR A 83 -11.01 12.21 24.41
C TYR A 83 -10.70 12.27 22.89
N LEU A 84 -11.21 13.26 22.15
CA LEU A 84 -10.84 13.49 20.76
C LEU A 84 -9.43 14.09 20.66
N LEU A 85 -9.11 15.05 21.55
CA LEU A 85 -7.79 15.68 21.60
C LEU A 85 -6.71 14.67 22.00
N ASP A 86 -7.03 13.75 22.92
CA ASP A 86 -6.13 12.67 23.36
C ASP A 86 -5.78 11.72 22.21
N GLN A 87 -6.67 11.62 21.21
CA GLN A 87 -6.52 10.74 20.04
C GLN A 87 -5.78 11.41 18.88
N VAL A 88 -5.60 12.76 18.92
CA VAL A 88 -4.85 13.47 17.88
C VAL A 88 -3.37 13.17 18.00
N GLU A 89 -2.76 12.81 16.89
CA GLU A 89 -1.31 12.57 16.80
C GLU A 89 -0.72 13.18 15.53
N THR A 90 0.59 13.34 15.50
CA THR A 90 1.30 13.66 14.26
C THR A 90 1.52 12.39 13.49
N SER A 91 0.93 12.29 12.30
CA SER A 91 1.08 11.12 11.44
C SER A 91 2.55 10.90 11.06
N PRO A 92 3.08 9.67 11.24
CA PRO A 92 4.44 9.34 10.80
C PRO A 92 4.57 9.33 9.27
N TYR A 93 3.45 9.28 8.54
CA TYR A 93 3.43 9.11 7.09
C TYR A 93 3.52 10.43 6.32
N ASN A 94 2.85 11.49 6.79
CA ASN A 94 2.82 12.78 6.11
C ASN A 94 3.21 13.98 7.00
N GLY A 95 3.44 13.74 8.30
CA GLY A 95 3.83 14.78 9.26
C GLY A 95 2.74 15.78 9.64
N LYS A 96 1.49 15.55 9.21
CA LYS A 96 0.33 16.39 9.54
C LYS A 96 -0.34 15.91 10.83
N LEU A 97 -1.13 16.79 11.46
CA LEU A 97 -1.97 16.39 12.59
C LEU A 97 -3.15 15.58 12.08
N THR A 98 -3.31 14.39 12.63
CA THR A 98 -4.35 13.43 12.25
C THR A 98 -5.11 12.93 13.46
N LEU A 99 -6.34 12.50 13.23
CA LEU A 99 -7.18 11.83 14.22
C LEU A 99 -7.57 10.46 13.61
N PRO A 100 -6.90 9.37 13.99
CA PRO A 100 -7.30 8.02 13.60
C PRO A 100 -8.73 7.72 14.08
N VAL A 101 -9.57 7.23 13.16
CA VAL A 101 -10.99 6.98 13.43
C VAL A 101 -11.41 5.53 13.15
N SER A 102 -10.59 4.78 12.42
CA SER A 102 -10.78 3.36 12.19
C SER A 102 -9.46 2.67 11.93
N ILE A 103 -9.36 1.44 12.43
CA ILE A 103 -8.28 0.50 12.14
C ILE A 103 -8.88 -0.86 11.83
N ASP A 104 -8.47 -1.41 10.71
CA ASP A 104 -8.86 -2.74 10.25
C ASP A 104 -7.60 -3.59 10.10
N GLU A 105 -7.57 -4.75 10.74
CA GLU A 105 -6.48 -5.72 10.62
C GLU A 105 -7.02 -7.03 10.08
N THR A 106 -6.29 -7.61 9.14
CA THR A 106 -6.63 -8.90 8.53
C THR A 106 -5.37 -9.77 8.40
N VAL A 107 -5.49 -11.02 8.81
CA VAL A 107 -4.52 -12.08 8.53
C VAL A 107 -5.18 -13.07 7.60
N SER A 108 -4.59 -13.32 6.45
CA SER A 108 -5.11 -14.26 5.46
C SER A 108 -4.02 -15.17 4.92
N GLN A 109 -4.42 -16.31 4.40
CA GLN A 109 -3.59 -17.19 3.61
C GLN A 109 -4.08 -17.14 2.17
N HIS A 110 -3.22 -16.72 1.25
CA HIS A 110 -3.46 -16.83 -0.17
C HIS A 110 -3.02 -18.19 -0.68
N ILE A 111 -3.85 -18.79 -1.56
CA ILE A 111 -3.54 -20.04 -2.23
C ILE A 111 -3.85 -19.91 -3.72
N TYR A 112 -2.92 -20.36 -4.53
CA TYR A 112 -3.04 -20.41 -5.98
C TYR A 112 -2.74 -21.82 -6.50
N ARG A 113 -3.46 -22.22 -7.54
CA ARG A 113 -3.23 -23.43 -8.34
C ARG A 113 -3.32 -23.09 -9.81
N LYS A 114 -2.34 -23.54 -10.60
CA LYS A 114 -2.25 -23.26 -12.04
C LYS A 114 -3.29 -24.03 -12.86
N ASP A 115 -3.51 -25.31 -12.58
CA ASP A 115 -4.42 -26.15 -13.37
C ASP A 115 -5.37 -26.98 -12.48
N PRO A 116 -6.70 -26.82 -12.63
CA PRO A 116 -7.35 -25.66 -13.26
C PRO A 116 -7.07 -24.38 -12.49
N LYS A 117 -6.84 -23.27 -13.22
CA LYS A 117 -6.48 -22.00 -12.61
C LYS A 117 -7.50 -21.59 -11.54
N THR A 118 -7.03 -21.50 -10.31
CA THR A 118 -7.87 -21.17 -9.16
C THR A 118 -7.03 -20.44 -8.11
N GLU A 119 -7.57 -19.36 -7.57
CA GLU A 119 -6.98 -18.61 -6.48
C GLU A 119 -8.02 -18.38 -5.40
N LYS A 120 -7.62 -18.39 -4.13
CA LYS A 120 -8.50 -18.13 -2.97
C LYS A 120 -7.72 -17.47 -1.84
N ASP A 121 -8.43 -16.65 -1.09
CA ASP A 121 -7.98 -16.08 0.17
C ASP A 121 -8.76 -16.71 1.33
N ILE A 122 -8.03 -17.22 2.30
CA ILE A 122 -8.58 -17.81 3.52
C ILE A 122 -8.29 -16.84 4.66
N ILE A 123 -9.30 -16.14 5.12
CA ILE A 123 -9.19 -15.20 6.23
C ILE A 123 -9.05 -15.99 7.54
N LYS A 124 -7.89 -15.87 8.16
CA LYS A 124 -7.53 -16.55 9.42
C LYS A 124 -7.85 -15.73 10.65
N GLY A 125 -7.79 -14.41 10.51
CA GLY A 125 -8.14 -13.44 11.54
C GLY A 125 -8.54 -12.13 10.91
N GLN A 126 -9.58 -11.50 11.46
CA GLN A 126 -10.06 -10.19 11.05
C GLN A 126 -10.60 -9.45 12.26
N GLN A 127 -10.18 -8.20 12.45
CA GLN A 127 -10.77 -7.28 13.40
C GLN A 127 -10.92 -5.90 12.79
N SER A 128 -11.95 -5.19 13.22
CA SER A 128 -12.24 -3.82 12.80
C SER A 128 -12.62 -3.03 14.04
N ASN A 129 -11.81 -2.02 14.36
CA ASN A 129 -12.01 -1.14 15.49
C ASN A 129 -12.15 0.29 14.98
N GLY A 130 -13.24 0.97 15.32
CA GLY A 130 -13.41 2.36 14.91
C GLY A 130 -14.82 2.74 14.52
N ILE A 131 -14.96 3.99 14.08
CA ILE A 131 -16.24 4.61 13.71
C ILE A 131 -16.75 4.09 12.35
N GLY A 132 -15.93 3.35 11.60
CA GLY A 132 -16.25 2.91 10.24
C GLY A 132 -17.56 2.13 10.10
N GLN A 133 -18.01 1.47 11.18
CA GLN A 133 -19.32 0.81 11.23
C GLN A 133 -20.48 1.76 11.49
N VAL A 134 -20.21 2.96 12.02
CA VAL A 134 -21.24 3.94 12.47
C VAL A 134 -21.44 5.05 11.43
N ILE A 135 -20.42 5.38 10.65
CA ILE A 135 -20.54 6.39 9.61
C ILE A 135 -21.10 5.73 8.36
N GLN A 136 -22.36 6.02 8.03
CA GLN A 136 -22.92 5.77 6.70
C GLN A 136 -22.21 6.73 5.74
N THR A 137 -21.03 6.32 5.30
CA THR A 137 -20.21 7.07 4.36
C THR A 137 -20.89 7.06 3.00
N GLY A 138 -20.93 8.21 2.34
CA GLY A 138 -21.51 8.33 1.02
C GLY A 138 -20.82 7.42 -0.01
N GLU A 139 -21.46 7.21 -1.15
CA GLU A 139 -21.03 6.29 -2.21
C GLU A 139 -19.57 6.54 -2.68
N ILE A 140 -19.13 7.80 -2.70
CA ILE A 140 -17.76 8.19 -3.09
C ILE A 140 -16.72 7.61 -2.13
N LEU A 141 -16.93 7.75 -0.81
CA LEU A 141 -15.98 7.25 0.17
C LEU A 141 -15.95 5.71 0.22
N ASN A 142 -17.11 5.06 0.08
CA ASN A 142 -17.16 3.60 -0.04
C ASN A 142 -16.42 3.09 -1.27
N THR A 143 -16.50 3.81 -2.39
CA THR A 143 -15.75 3.48 -3.61
C THR A 143 -14.26 3.68 -3.39
N ALA A 144 -13.84 4.81 -2.78
CA ALA A 144 -12.46 5.10 -2.46
C ALA A 144 -11.84 4.02 -1.55
N LEU A 145 -12.56 3.64 -0.50
CA LEU A 145 -12.11 2.61 0.43
C LEU A 145 -11.97 1.24 -0.25
N LYS A 146 -12.89 0.87 -1.15
CA LYS A 146 -12.76 -0.38 -1.91
C LYS A 146 -11.49 -0.43 -2.75
N GLU A 147 -11.11 0.69 -3.35
CA GLU A 147 -9.89 0.78 -4.17
C GLU A 147 -8.61 0.66 -3.32
N VAL A 148 -8.65 1.13 -2.06
CA VAL A 148 -7.52 0.96 -1.12
C VAL A 148 -7.27 -0.51 -0.78
N PHE A 149 -8.30 -1.36 -0.89
CA PHE A 149 -8.17 -2.81 -0.67
C PHE A 149 -7.65 -3.56 -1.91
N THR A 150 -7.52 -2.88 -3.06
CA THR A 150 -7.02 -3.52 -4.28
C THR A 150 -5.51 -3.72 -4.20
N ASP A 151 -5.07 -4.96 -4.40
CA ASP A 151 -3.65 -5.28 -4.45
C ASP A 151 -3.02 -4.63 -5.70
N VAL A 152 -1.80 -4.11 -5.56
CA VAL A 152 -1.02 -3.51 -6.63
C VAL A 152 0.06 -4.49 -7.05
N ASP A 153 0.08 -4.87 -8.32
CA ASP A 153 1.15 -5.68 -8.90
C ASP A 153 1.82 -4.93 -10.05
N ILE A 154 3.07 -4.51 -9.85
CA ILE A 154 3.85 -3.86 -10.90
C ILE A 154 4.31 -4.84 -11.99
N TYR A 155 4.30 -6.16 -11.72
CA TYR A 155 4.63 -7.18 -12.71
C TYR A 155 3.51 -7.42 -13.73
N ASP A 156 2.29 -6.94 -13.46
CA ASP A 156 1.25 -6.81 -14.49
C ASP A 156 1.62 -5.73 -15.51
N ASP A 157 0.95 -5.73 -16.66
CA ASP A 157 1.16 -4.67 -17.66
C ASP A 157 0.48 -3.36 -17.26
N TYR A 158 -0.58 -3.45 -16.47
CA TYR A 158 -1.35 -2.32 -15.93
C TYR A 158 -1.66 -2.52 -14.46
N VAL A 159 -1.36 -1.52 -13.65
CA VAL A 159 -1.85 -1.40 -12.29
C VAL A 159 -3.27 -0.84 -12.34
N ARG A 160 -4.25 -1.62 -11.90
CA ARG A 160 -5.64 -1.16 -11.82
C ARG A 160 -5.87 -0.52 -10.46
N LEU A 161 -6.06 0.79 -10.45
CA LEU A 161 -6.27 1.57 -9.24
C LEU A 161 -7.28 2.68 -9.51
N LEU A 162 -8.19 2.94 -8.57
CA LEU A 162 -9.20 4.00 -8.69
C LEU A 162 -10.04 3.88 -9.98
N GLN A 163 -10.31 2.64 -10.41
CA GLN A 163 -11.01 2.29 -11.66
C GLN A 163 -10.28 2.64 -12.95
N PHE A 164 -9.02 3.12 -12.86
CA PHE A 164 -8.19 3.44 -14.01
C PHE A 164 -7.07 2.40 -14.20
N PRO A 165 -6.78 2.01 -15.44
CA PRO A 165 -5.62 1.19 -15.77
C PRO A 165 -4.38 2.07 -15.95
N PHE A 166 -3.54 2.17 -14.93
CA PHE A 166 -2.26 2.86 -15.03
C PHE A 166 -1.23 1.93 -15.68
N PRO A 167 -0.51 2.35 -16.73
CA PRO A 167 0.59 1.54 -17.26
C PRO A 167 1.62 1.25 -16.17
N SER A 168 1.98 -0.02 -16.00
CA SER A 168 3.05 -0.39 -15.07
C SER A 168 4.40 0.14 -15.56
N PRO A 169 5.28 0.61 -14.67
CA PRO A 169 6.62 1.06 -15.06
C PRO A 169 7.51 -0.04 -15.63
N ILE A 170 7.13 -1.31 -15.46
CA ILE A 170 7.79 -2.47 -16.09
C ILE A 170 6.84 -3.27 -17.00
N GLY A 171 5.71 -2.67 -17.38
CA GLY A 171 4.75 -3.23 -18.33
C GLY A 171 5.28 -3.25 -19.76
N ARG A 172 4.65 -4.00 -20.66
CA ARG A 172 5.06 -4.13 -22.07
C ARG A 172 5.06 -2.79 -22.81
N THR A 173 4.18 -1.87 -22.45
CA THR A 173 4.09 -0.53 -23.06
C THR A 173 4.95 0.52 -22.37
N ALA A 174 5.63 0.18 -21.29
CA ALA A 174 6.32 1.10 -20.41
C ALA A 174 7.36 1.97 -21.14
N ILE A 175 8.14 1.39 -22.05
CA ILE A 175 9.17 2.14 -22.80
C ILE A 175 8.56 3.25 -23.68
N SER A 176 7.36 3.05 -24.21
CA SER A 176 6.67 4.08 -25.01
C SER A 176 5.99 5.12 -24.12
N PHE A 177 5.56 4.73 -22.95
CA PHE A 177 4.77 5.55 -22.04
C PHE A 177 5.62 6.42 -21.11
N TYR A 178 6.76 5.88 -20.61
CA TYR A 178 7.61 6.55 -19.63
C TYR A 178 8.94 7.01 -20.21
N HIS A 179 9.49 8.07 -19.60
CA HIS A 179 10.89 8.46 -19.67
C HIS A 179 11.61 7.90 -18.44
N TYR A 180 12.77 7.25 -18.66
CA TYR A 180 13.59 6.66 -17.61
C TYR A 180 14.92 7.34 -17.50
N TYR A 181 15.41 7.53 -16.28
CA TYR A 181 16.69 8.13 -15.94
C TYR A 181 17.40 7.23 -14.93
N ILE A 182 18.64 6.88 -15.19
CA ILE A 182 19.51 6.27 -14.19
C ILE A 182 20.10 7.42 -13.38
N GLU A 183 19.81 7.46 -12.07
CA GLU A 183 20.35 8.47 -11.17
C GLU A 183 21.73 8.06 -10.65
N ASP A 184 21.81 6.84 -10.12
CA ASP A 184 23.04 6.27 -9.57
C ASP A 184 22.95 4.73 -9.44
N THR A 185 23.91 4.16 -8.72
CA THR A 185 23.93 2.75 -8.31
C THR A 185 24.12 2.71 -6.81
N VAL A 186 23.17 2.15 -6.10
CA VAL A 186 23.08 2.18 -4.63
C VAL A 186 22.92 0.78 -4.06
N TYR A 187 23.31 0.61 -2.80
CA TYR A 187 22.97 -0.57 -2.04
C TYR A 187 21.59 -0.39 -1.38
N VAL A 188 20.68 -1.32 -1.66
CA VAL A 188 19.43 -1.48 -0.94
C VAL A 188 19.61 -2.71 -0.05
N GLU A 189 19.72 -2.50 1.27
CA GLU A 189 20.15 -3.53 2.22
C GLU A 189 21.55 -4.09 1.83
N ARG A 190 21.61 -5.30 1.29
CA ARG A 190 22.85 -5.98 0.88
C ARG A 190 22.99 -6.11 -0.64
N ASP A 191 21.97 -5.70 -1.38
CA ASP A 191 21.89 -5.88 -2.82
C ASP A 191 22.27 -4.59 -3.56
N LEU A 192 23.21 -4.69 -4.49
CA LEU A 192 23.57 -3.57 -5.37
C LEU A 192 22.48 -3.38 -6.41
N CYS A 193 21.94 -2.16 -6.51
CA CYS A 193 20.83 -1.83 -7.40
C CYS A 193 21.14 -0.63 -8.29
N TYR A 194 20.66 -0.67 -9.53
CA TYR A 194 20.48 0.54 -10.32
C TYR A 194 19.28 1.31 -9.79
N HIS A 195 19.48 2.55 -9.40
CA HIS A 195 18.41 3.47 -9.02
C HIS A 195 17.94 4.25 -10.25
N LEU A 196 16.71 4.03 -10.64
CA LEU A 196 16.10 4.69 -11.79
C LEU A 196 14.91 5.55 -11.33
N GLN A 197 14.80 6.73 -11.93
CA GLN A 197 13.57 7.50 -11.90
C GLN A 197 12.79 7.29 -13.19
N PHE A 198 11.46 7.35 -13.09
CA PHE A 198 10.58 7.34 -14.26
C PHE A 198 9.45 8.36 -14.12
N ILE A 199 9.06 8.95 -15.25
CA ILE A 199 7.96 9.90 -15.36
C ILE A 199 7.19 9.62 -16.66
N PRO A 200 5.87 9.91 -16.73
CA PRO A 200 5.13 9.87 -18.00
C PRO A 200 5.81 10.75 -19.05
N ALA A 201 5.89 10.25 -20.29
CA ALA A 201 6.50 10.98 -21.41
C ALA A 201 5.69 12.23 -21.77
N ASN A 202 4.38 12.16 -21.56
CA ASN A 202 3.47 13.28 -21.69
C ASN A 202 2.88 13.58 -20.30
N SER A 203 3.01 14.82 -19.84
CA SER A 203 2.53 15.26 -18.52
C SER A 203 1.01 15.24 -18.36
N GLN A 204 0.26 15.08 -19.45
CA GLN A 204 -1.20 14.97 -19.46
C GLN A 204 -1.67 13.50 -19.37
N ASP A 205 -0.75 12.54 -19.56
CA ASP A 205 -1.11 11.13 -19.52
C ASP A 205 -1.27 10.66 -18.05
N PHE A 206 -2.30 9.82 -17.83
CA PHE A 206 -2.49 9.14 -16.55
C PHE A 206 -1.43 8.08 -16.36
N GLY A 207 -0.43 8.38 -15.54
CA GLY A 207 0.65 7.47 -15.23
C GLY A 207 1.29 7.83 -13.91
N PHE A 208 1.90 6.84 -13.28
CA PHE A 208 2.72 7.08 -12.10
C PHE A 208 4.00 7.82 -12.48
N ARG A 209 4.53 8.58 -11.55
CA ARG A 209 5.95 8.92 -11.50
C ARG A 209 6.57 8.13 -10.34
N GLY A 210 7.86 7.89 -10.37
CA GLY A 210 8.43 7.13 -9.27
C GLY A 210 9.87 6.70 -9.47
N GLU A 211 10.24 5.72 -8.66
CA GLU A 211 11.59 5.19 -8.59
C GLU A 211 11.55 3.66 -8.65
N LEU A 212 12.53 3.10 -9.32
CA LEU A 212 12.79 1.67 -9.37
C LEU A 212 14.21 1.40 -8.91
N TYR A 213 14.36 0.41 -8.05
CA TYR A 213 15.64 -0.13 -7.63
C TYR A 213 15.78 -1.52 -8.21
N VAL A 214 16.54 -1.64 -9.28
CA VAL A 214 16.71 -2.86 -10.07
C VAL A 214 18.03 -3.50 -9.71
N LEU A 215 18.04 -4.79 -9.36
CA LEU A 215 19.24 -5.52 -9.05
C LEU A 215 20.29 -5.41 -10.17
N ALA A 216 21.51 -5.08 -9.78
CA ALA A 216 22.65 -4.96 -10.71
C ALA A 216 23.30 -6.34 -11.00
N ASP A 217 22.48 -7.40 -11.05
CA ASP A 217 22.89 -8.76 -11.38
C ASP A 217 22.22 -9.27 -12.66
N SER A 218 22.37 -10.55 -12.96
CA SER A 218 21.79 -11.18 -14.15
C SER A 218 20.27 -11.34 -14.08
N SER A 219 19.66 -11.26 -12.87
CA SER A 219 18.21 -11.40 -12.68
C SER A 219 17.46 -10.15 -13.12
N LEU A 220 18.05 -8.96 -12.94
CA LEU A 220 17.42 -7.67 -13.19
C LEU A 220 16.06 -7.50 -12.51
N HIS A 221 15.91 -8.12 -11.34
CA HIS A 221 14.67 -8.06 -10.56
C HIS A 221 14.50 -6.68 -9.94
N VAL A 222 13.25 -6.24 -9.77
CA VAL A 222 12.97 -5.04 -8.99
C VAL A 222 13.06 -5.40 -7.51
N LYS A 223 14.00 -4.79 -6.78
CA LYS A 223 14.17 -4.94 -5.32
C LYS A 223 13.20 -4.05 -4.56
N LYS A 224 12.98 -2.82 -5.08
CA LYS A 224 12.10 -1.83 -4.49
C LYS A 224 11.48 -0.96 -5.57
N CYS A 225 10.22 -0.56 -5.36
CA CYS A 225 9.49 0.33 -6.24
C CYS A 225 8.73 1.36 -5.41
N ASN A 226 8.87 2.64 -5.76
CA ASN A 226 8.06 3.74 -5.24
C ASN A 226 7.22 4.30 -6.39
N LEU A 227 5.89 4.30 -6.22
CA LEU A 227 4.95 4.89 -7.17
C LEU A 227 4.32 6.12 -6.52
N TYR A 228 4.28 7.22 -7.25
CA TYR A 228 3.62 8.46 -6.83
C TYR A 228 2.56 8.84 -7.86
N MET A 229 1.38 9.18 -7.40
CA MET A 229 0.35 9.73 -8.25
C MET A 229 0.63 11.22 -8.48
N PRO A 230 0.60 11.72 -9.74
CA PRO A 230 0.74 13.14 -10.01
C PRO A 230 -0.45 13.93 -9.44
N HIS A 231 -0.19 15.09 -8.83
CA HIS A 231 -1.23 16.00 -8.32
C HIS A 231 -2.23 16.48 -9.38
N ASN A 232 -1.86 16.42 -10.66
CA ASN A 232 -2.73 16.80 -11.80
C ASN A 232 -3.53 15.62 -12.35
N SER A 233 -3.62 14.50 -11.61
CA SER A 233 -4.50 13.41 -12.02
C SER A 233 -5.95 13.88 -11.87
N ASP A 234 -6.79 13.72 -12.92
CA ASP A 234 -8.23 14.04 -12.88
C ASP A 234 -9.03 13.11 -11.92
N VAL A 235 -8.36 12.45 -11.00
CA VAL A 235 -9.01 11.73 -9.91
C VAL A 235 -9.38 12.76 -8.85
N ASN A 236 -10.53 13.38 -9.02
CA ASN A 236 -11.01 14.58 -8.33
C ASN A 236 -11.02 14.54 -6.80
N TRP A 237 -10.75 13.40 -6.18
CA TRP A 237 -10.83 13.22 -4.73
C TRP A 237 -9.53 12.67 -4.08
N VAL A 238 -8.51 12.32 -4.88
CA VAL A 238 -7.18 11.95 -4.39
C VAL A 238 -6.24 13.14 -4.56
N THR A 239 -5.77 13.69 -3.45
CA THR A 239 -4.84 14.83 -3.46
C THR A 239 -3.39 14.39 -3.51
N ASP A 240 -3.08 13.26 -2.90
CA ASP A 240 -1.74 12.65 -2.92
C ASP A 240 -1.84 11.14 -2.72
N MET A 241 -0.96 10.39 -3.36
CA MET A 241 -0.86 8.94 -3.16
C MET A 241 0.56 8.45 -3.41
N LYS A 242 1.03 7.64 -2.48
CA LYS A 242 2.29 6.90 -2.58
C LYS A 242 2.04 5.42 -2.38
N ILE A 243 2.69 4.59 -3.20
CA ILE A 243 2.76 3.14 -3.01
C ILE A 243 4.24 2.76 -2.96
N GLU A 244 4.61 1.99 -1.95
CA GLU A 244 5.96 1.49 -1.75
C GLU A 244 5.95 -0.03 -1.69
N GLN A 245 6.69 -0.66 -2.60
CA GLN A 245 6.81 -2.11 -2.66
C GLN A 245 8.26 -2.53 -2.48
N GLU A 246 8.48 -3.59 -1.69
CA GLU A 246 9.78 -4.21 -1.50
C GLU A 246 9.68 -5.72 -1.75
N TYR A 247 10.71 -6.24 -2.39
CA TYR A 247 10.81 -7.63 -2.78
C TYR A 247 11.96 -8.30 -2.06
N THR A 248 11.76 -9.53 -1.63
CA THR A 248 12.74 -10.35 -0.90
C THR A 248 13.06 -11.61 -1.68
N LYS A 249 14.32 -12.03 -1.62
CA LYS A 249 14.76 -13.29 -2.21
C LYS A 249 14.53 -14.42 -1.23
N LEU A 250 13.85 -15.47 -1.67
CA LEU A 250 13.66 -16.70 -0.91
C LEU A 250 14.88 -17.62 -1.04
N ASP A 251 14.99 -18.61 -0.15
CA ASP A 251 16.08 -19.59 -0.15
C ASP A 251 16.15 -20.42 -1.45
N ASN A 252 15.01 -20.62 -2.13
CA ASN A 252 14.94 -21.27 -3.43
C ASN A 252 15.37 -20.38 -4.62
N GLY A 253 15.72 -19.12 -4.34
CA GLY A 253 16.18 -18.13 -5.33
C GLY A 253 15.07 -17.26 -5.95
N GLU A 254 13.81 -17.53 -5.66
CA GLU A 254 12.67 -16.74 -6.12
C GLU A 254 12.62 -15.37 -5.44
N TRP A 255 12.28 -14.33 -6.20
CA TRP A 255 12.00 -13.00 -5.68
C TRP A 255 10.50 -12.80 -5.55
N VAL A 256 10.05 -12.42 -4.35
CA VAL A 256 8.64 -12.29 -4.00
C VAL A 256 8.36 -10.96 -3.32
N LEU A 257 7.15 -10.45 -3.49
CA LEU A 257 6.69 -9.25 -2.79
C LEU A 257 6.61 -9.55 -1.29
N SER A 258 7.30 -8.76 -0.47
CA SER A 258 7.29 -8.91 0.99
C SER A 258 6.59 -7.75 1.71
N LYS A 259 6.60 -6.56 1.08
CA LYS A 259 5.99 -5.35 1.63
C LYS A 259 5.25 -4.60 0.52
N ASP A 260 4.03 -4.16 0.82
CA ASP A 260 3.24 -3.27 -0.03
C ASP A 260 2.51 -2.26 0.86
N ASP A 261 3.03 -1.04 0.91
CA ASP A 261 2.47 0.05 1.70
C ASP A 261 1.86 1.11 0.77
N MET A 262 0.63 1.51 1.06
CA MET A 262 -0.07 2.59 0.35
C MET A 262 -0.47 3.68 1.33
N ILE A 263 -0.23 4.92 0.96
CA ILE A 263 -0.65 6.10 1.69
C ILE A 263 -1.41 6.96 0.70
N ALA A 264 -2.66 7.32 1.04
CA ALA A 264 -3.50 8.16 0.20
C ALA A 264 -4.12 9.30 1.02
N GLU A 265 -3.96 10.51 0.54
CA GLU A 265 -4.67 11.69 1.05
C GLU A 265 -5.90 11.95 0.16
N LEU A 266 -7.06 12.05 0.77
CA LEU A 266 -8.33 12.17 0.08
C LEU A 266 -9.04 13.46 0.46
N HIS A 267 -9.53 14.20 -0.55
CA HIS A 267 -10.40 15.35 -0.38
C HIS A 267 -11.79 15.03 -0.93
N VAL A 268 -12.71 14.63 -0.06
CA VAL A 268 -14.04 14.16 -0.50
C VAL A 268 -14.93 15.30 -0.94
N ASN A 269 -15.00 16.38 -0.17
CA ASN A 269 -15.70 17.62 -0.51
C ASN A 269 -15.28 18.76 0.44
N LYS A 270 -15.67 20.01 0.11
CA LYS A 270 -15.34 21.20 0.90
C LYS A 270 -15.95 21.26 2.31
N LEU A 271 -16.92 20.43 2.61
CA LEU A 271 -17.62 20.38 3.90
C LEU A 271 -17.05 19.31 4.83
N LEU A 272 -16.37 18.30 4.27
CA LEU A 272 -15.75 17.23 5.04
C LEU A 272 -14.25 17.50 5.23
N GLN A 273 -13.75 17.10 6.40
CA GLN A 273 -12.31 17.11 6.68
C GLN A 273 -11.61 16.16 5.68
N ASP A 274 -10.39 16.53 5.27
CA ASP A 274 -9.54 15.65 4.49
C ASP A 274 -9.29 14.33 5.23
N LEU A 275 -9.13 13.27 4.49
CA LEU A 275 -8.89 11.94 5.02
C LEU A 275 -7.49 11.46 4.66
N LEU A 276 -6.89 10.71 5.57
CA LEU A 276 -5.69 9.93 5.35
C LEU A 276 -6.06 8.46 5.43
N VAL A 277 -5.72 7.70 4.39
CA VAL A 277 -5.83 6.25 4.38
C VAL A 277 -4.42 5.68 4.29
N VAL A 278 -4.09 4.81 5.23
CA VAL A 278 -2.82 4.09 5.26
C VAL A 278 -3.10 2.61 5.21
N ARG A 279 -2.56 1.92 4.21
CA ARG A 279 -2.57 0.46 4.10
C ARG A 279 -1.15 -0.05 4.24
N ASN A 280 -0.91 -0.90 5.21
CA ASN A 280 0.35 -1.62 5.36
C ASN A 280 0.10 -3.11 5.11
N THR A 281 0.82 -3.69 4.17
CA THR A 281 0.73 -5.11 3.84
C THR A 281 2.09 -5.77 4.02
N ARG A 282 2.11 -6.93 4.67
CA ARG A 282 3.29 -7.78 4.82
C ARG A 282 2.95 -9.18 4.34
N ILE A 283 3.83 -9.74 3.52
CA ILE A 283 3.63 -11.06 2.91
C ILE A 283 4.82 -11.94 3.27
N THR A 284 4.51 -13.09 3.83
CA THR A 284 5.50 -14.02 4.38
C THR A 284 5.12 -15.47 4.10
N ASN A 285 5.99 -16.41 4.47
CA ASN A 285 5.73 -17.84 4.42
C ASN A 285 5.33 -18.35 3.02
N TYR A 286 6.01 -17.84 1.99
CA TYR A 286 5.84 -18.36 0.64
C TYR A 286 6.22 -19.83 0.56
N ALA A 287 5.38 -20.63 -0.08
CA ALA A 287 5.66 -22.03 -0.42
C ALA A 287 5.03 -22.40 -1.77
N PHE A 288 5.65 -23.36 -2.43
CA PHE A 288 5.31 -23.79 -3.81
C PHE A 288 4.94 -25.28 -3.86
N ASP A 289 4.80 -25.91 -2.70
CA ASP A 289 4.42 -27.32 -2.58
C ASP A 289 2.98 -27.55 -3.00
N ALA A 290 2.70 -28.79 -3.39
CA ALA A 290 1.36 -29.20 -3.78
C ALA A 290 0.35 -29.04 -2.63
N LEU A 291 -0.76 -28.37 -2.91
CA LEU A 291 -1.81 -28.10 -1.94
C LEU A 291 -2.97 -29.10 -2.06
N PRO A 292 -3.62 -29.44 -0.94
CA PRO A 292 -4.80 -30.33 -0.94
C PRO A 292 -5.92 -29.78 -1.84
N LYS A 293 -6.45 -30.62 -2.72
CA LYS A 293 -7.54 -30.26 -3.65
C LYS A 293 -8.79 -29.70 -2.94
N GLN A 294 -8.99 -30.07 -1.69
CA GLN A 294 -10.13 -29.62 -0.88
C GLN A 294 -10.12 -28.11 -0.62
N LEU A 295 -8.94 -27.50 -0.54
CA LEU A 295 -8.78 -26.06 -0.34
C LEU A 295 -9.36 -25.24 -1.49
N PHE A 296 -9.35 -25.79 -2.70
CA PHE A 296 -9.84 -25.13 -3.91
C PHE A 296 -11.32 -25.39 -4.21
N LYS A 297 -12.03 -26.20 -3.41
CA LYS A 297 -13.45 -26.46 -3.61
C LYS A 297 -14.33 -25.23 -3.36
N GLY A 298 -15.47 -25.16 -4.06
CA GLY A 298 -16.45 -24.07 -3.94
C GLY A 298 -16.11 -22.87 -4.81
N LYS A 299 -17.12 -22.02 -5.09
CA LYS A 299 -17.04 -20.86 -5.99
C LYS A 299 -16.50 -19.59 -5.31
N ALA A 300 -16.59 -19.50 -3.98
CA ALA A 300 -16.15 -18.33 -3.24
C ALA A 300 -14.63 -18.15 -3.34
N LYS A 301 -14.18 -16.96 -3.74
CA LYS A 301 -12.77 -16.59 -3.77
C LYS A 301 -12.25 -16.31 -2.35
N ILE A 302 -13.06 -15.73 -1.49
CA ILE A 302 -12.74 -15.42 -0.10
C ILE A 302 -13.51 -16.39 0.80
N ARG A 303 -12.81 -16.99 1.76
CA ARG A 303 -13.36 -17.87 2.79
C ARG A 303 -12.89 -17.36 4.14
N HIS A 304 -13.72 -17.52 5.17
CA HIS A 304 -13.38 -17.19 6.54
C HIS A 304 -13.25 -18.49 7.36
N ASP A 305 -12.22 -18.58 8.16
CA ASP A 305 -12.16 -19.57 9.24
C ASP A 305 -13.28 -19.29 10.24
N MET A 306 -13.77 -20.32 10.93
CA MET A 306 -14.90 -20.17 11.86
C MET A 306 -14.65 -19.15 12.97
N ASP A 307 -13.40 -19.06 13.43
CA ASP A 307 -12.99 -18.17 14.52
C ASP A 307 -12.31 -16.88 14.01
N ALA A 308 -12.37 -16.60 12.71
CA ALA A 308 -11.64 -15.48 12.12
C ALA A 308 -11.99 -14.12 12.76
N MET A 309 -13.25 -13.93 13.16
CA MET A 309 -13.77 -12.70 13.77
C MET A 309 -13.61 -12.66 15.30
N ASN A 310 -13.17 -13.75 15.93
CA ASN A 310 -13.12 -13.90 17.38
C ASN A 310 -11.70 -14.24 17.86
N ARG A 311 -10.67 -13.72 17.22
CA ARG A 311 -9.29 -13.90 17.61
C ARG A 311 -8.97 -13.07 18.85
N ASP A 312 -8.24 -13.67 19.78
CA ASP A 312 -7.79 -13.02 21.01
C ASP A 312 -6.55 -12.14 20.79
N GLU A 313 -6.17 -11.39 21.81
CA GLU A 313 -4.99 -10.53 21.78
C GLU A 313 -3.70 -11.32 21.58
N ALA A 314 -3.61 -12.54 22.10
CA ALA A 314 -2.44 -13.40 21.92
C ALA A 314 -2.24 -13.76 20.45
N TYR A 315 -3.34 -13.98 19.71
CA TYR A 315 -3.29 -14.18 18.27
C TYR A 315 -2.74 -12.94 17.56
N TRP A 316 -3.27 -11.75 17.86
CA TRP A 316 -2.83 -10.52 17.22
C TRP A 316 -1.37 -10.19 17.56
N ASN A 317 -0.93 -10.38 18.79
CA ASN A 317 0.46 -10.19 19.19
C ASN A 317 1.42 -11.10 18.43
N LYS A 318 0.96 -12.29 18.03
CA LYS A 318 1.75 -13.24 17.23
C LYS A 318 1.81 -12.89 15.76
N TYR A 319 0.69 -12.43 15.17
CA TYR A 319 0.56 -12.27 13.72
C TYR A 319 0.64 -10.82 13.24
N ARG A 320 0.56 -9.84 14.12
CA ARG A 320 0.76 -8.42 13.80
C ARG A 320 2.20 -8.19 13.35
N GLN A 321 2.37 -7.63 12.16
CA GLN A 321 3.69 -7.39 11.58
C GLN A 321 4.00 -5.89 11.38
N VAL A 322 3.07 -5.03 11.77
CA VAL A 322 3.24 -3.57 11.78
C VAL A 322 2.73 -3.05 13.11
N ASP A 323 3.59 -2.35 13.82
CA ASP A 323 3.25 -1.78 15.12
C ASP A 323 2.08 -0.80 15.01
N LEU A 324 1.27 -0.77 16.05
CA LEU A 324 0.22 0.23 16.21
C LEU A 324 0.83 1.53 16.71
N THR A 325 0.36 2.66 16.19
CA THR A 325 0.64 3.96 16.79
C THR A 325 0.00 4.04 18.19
N LYS A 326 0.33 5.09 18.95
CA LYS A 326 -0.29 5.32 20.25
C LYS A 326 -1.81 5.43 20.16
N SER A 327 -2.29 6.16 19.17
CA SER A 327 -3.73 6.38 18.94
C SER A 327 -4.41 5.12 18.41
N GLU A 328 -3.77 4.37 17.53
CA GLU A 328 -4.26 3.08 17.07
C GLU A 328 -4.39 2.07 18.23
N SER A 329 -3.41 2.02 19.12
CA SER A 329 -3.44 1.12 20.31
C SER A 329 -4.53 1.47 21.31
N SER A 330 -4.96 2.74 21.36
CA SER A 330 -6.02 3.20 22.26
C SER A 330 -7.41 3.24 21.63
N MET A 331 -7.56 2.73 20.41
CA MET A 331 -8.79 2.85 19.61
C MET A 331 -10.02 2.29 20.34
N ASP A 332 -9.92 1.13 20.97
CA ASP A 332 -11.04 0.53 21.71
C ASP A 332 -11.53 1.44 22.83
N SER A 333 -10.63 1.99 23.64
CA SER A 333 -11.02 2.91 24.71
C SER A 333 -11.52 4.24 24.17
N PHE A 334 -11.04 4.68 23.02
CA PHE A 334 -11.57 5.86 22.32
C PHE A 334 -13.03 5.65 21.88
N ILE A 335 -13.31 4.54 21.21
CA ILE A 335 -14.67 4.19 20.75
C ILE A 335 -15.63 4.07 21.94
N HIS A 336 -15.23 3.38 23.00
CA HIS A 336 -16.05 3.23 24.20
C HIS A 336 -16.38 4.60 24.85
N ARG A 337 -15.42 5.52 24.94
CA ARG A 337 -15.67 6.89 25.43
C ARG A 337 -16.60 7.66 24.51
N MET A 338 -16.47 7.49 23.20
CA MET A 338 -17.33 8.13 22.20
C MET A 338 -18.79 7.65 22.30
N GLU A 339 -19.01 6.34 22.41
CA GLU A 339 -20.34 5.75 22.56
C GLU A 339 -21.04 6.21 23.85
N ASN A 340 -20.29 6.32 24.93
CA ASN A 340 -20.81 6.79 26.21
C ASN A 340 -21.08 8.30 26.23
N SER A 341 -20.46 9.07 25.36
CA SER A 341 -20.74 10.50 25.21
C SER A 341 -21.97 10.69 24.32
N LYS A 342 -23.18 10.67 24.88
CA LYS A 342 -24.51 10.75 24.22
C LYS A 342 -24.72 11.82 23.13
N CYS A 343 -23.68 12.24 22.41
CA CYS A 343 -23.69 13.46 21.60
C CYS A 343 -23.49 13.24 20.08
N LEU A 344 -23.34 12.01 19.59
CA LEU A 344 -23.09 11.76 18.15
C LEU A 344 -24.20 10.98 17.42
N LEU A 345 -25.28 10.60 18.11
CA LEU A 345 -26.37 9.84 17.49
C LEU A 345 -27.58 10.70 17.07
N TYR A 346 -27.55 12.02 17.26
CA TYR A 346 -28.70 12.90 16.98
C TYR A 346 -28.31 14.26 16.35
N THR A 347 -27.34 14.30 15.41
CA THR A 347 -27.21 15.48 14.54
C THR A 347 -27.04 15.08 13.09
#